data_833455a427a82af5c7e332063eea2211
#
_entry.id   833455a427a82af5c7e332063eea2211
#
_cell.length_a   1.000
_cell.length_b   1.000
_cell.length_c   1.000
_cell.angle_alpha   90.00
_cell.angle_beta   90.00
_cell.angle_gamma   90.00
#
_symmetry.space_group_name_H-M   'P 1'
#
loop_
_entity.id
_entity.type
_entity.pdbx_description
1 polymer ?
#
loop_
_entity_poly.entity_id
_entity_poly.type
_entity_poly.pdbx_seq_one_letter_code
_entity_poly.pdbx_strand_id
1 'polypeptide(L)'
;MTWPARRPLAATCPTHGERAPAGDHDCGIYSFRTRELAEGLYRRYTGVRHCYGRESPEPAPPPPGRPIALGQASLWGRILVRDKGYRAQFAYPYELFLIGGTEQMARTLRQLYAVDVFA
;
A
#
# COMPACT_ATOMS: atom_id res chain seq x y z
N MET A 1 7.89 -3.78 -3.81
CA MET A 1 8.16 -2.43 -3.27
C MET A 1 8.22 -2.52 -1.76
N THR A 2 9.27 -2.04 -1.16
CA THR A 2 9.47 -2.08 0.29
C THR A 2 9.32 -0.67 0.86
N TRP A 3 8.54 -0.54 1.92
CA TRP A 3 8.37 0.73 2.60
C TRP A 3 9.62 1.07 3.41
N PRO A 4 10.31 2.17 3.13
CA PRO A 4 11.49 2.54 3.89
C PRO A 4 11.12 3.01 5.30
N ALA A 5 11.96 2.69 6.27
CA ALA A 5 11.75 3.14 7.64
C ALA A 5 12.04 4.64 7.76
N ARG A 6 11.08 5.38 8.37
CA ARG A 6 11.22 6.81 8.69
C ARG A 6 11.53 7.71 7.49
N ARG A 7 11.16 7.27 6.30
CA ARG A 7 11.29 8.05 5.07
C ARG A 7 10.05 7.85 4.22
N PRO A 8 9.66 8.84 3.42
CA PRO A 8 8.55 8.66 2.49
C PRO A 8 8.81 7.53 1.51
N LEU A 9 7.78 6.76 1.22
CA LEU A 9 7.79 5.90 0.06
C LEU A 9 7.60 6.79 -1.17
N ALA A 10 8.48 6.69 -2.13
CA ALA A 10 8.40 7.44 -3.38
C ALA A 10 8.00 6.51 -4.52
N ALA A 11 7.03 6.92 -5.31
CA ALA A 11 6.62 6.17 -6.48
C ALA A 11 7.70 6.25 -7.55
N THR A 12 7.99 5.13 -8.17
CA THR A 12 8.86 5.05 -9.33
C THR A 12 8.20 4.19 -10.41
N CYS A 13 8.55 4.45 -11.65
CA CYS A 13 8.04 3.69 -12.78
C CYS A 13 9.14 3.52 -13.82
N PRO A 14 9.34 2.33 -14.40
CA PRO A 14 10.35 2.15 -15.44
C PRO A 14 10.16 3.05 -16.64
N THR A 15 8.93 3.45 -16.94
CA THR A 15 8.62 4.34 -18.08
C THR A 15 8.71 5.82 -17.72
N HIS A 16 8.20 6.20 -16.54
CA HIS A 16 8.06 7.60 -16.13
C HIS A 16 9.06 8.03 -15.06
N GLY A 17 9.79 7.09 -14.47
CA GLY A 17 10.76 7.37 -13.40
C GLY A 17 10.13 8.06 -12.22
N GLU A 18 10.72 9.17 -11.78
CA GLU A 18 10.23 9.95 -10.65
C GLU A 18 8.99 10.79 -10.98
N ARG A 19 8.53 10.78 -12.22
CA ARG A 19 7.30 11.47 -12.62
C ARG A 19 6.03 10.63 -12.36
N ALA A 20 6.18 9.44 -11.80
CA ALA A 20 5.04 8.65 -11.38
C ALA A 20 4.25 9.39 -10.27
N PRO A 21 2.91 9.30 -10.21
CA PRO A 21 2.05 8.60 -11.16
C PRO A 21 1.77 9.41 -12.43
N ALA A 22 1.60 8.71 -13.55
CA ALA A 22 1.21 9.31 -14.81
C ALA A 22 -0.19 8.84 -15.23
N GLY A 23 -0.94 9.72 -15.88
CA GLY A 23 -2.34 9.44 -16.23
C GLY A 23 -2.53 8.37 -17.29
N ASP A 24 -1.52 8.15 -18.13
CA ASP A 24 -1.54 7.18 -19.21
C ASP A 24 -1.00 5.80 -18.82
N HIS A 25 -0.69 5.60 -17.54
CA HIS A 25 -0.06 4.39 -17.04
C HIS A 25 -0.56 4.07 -15.63
N ASP A 26 -0.46 2.82 -15.20
CA ASP A 26 -0.94 2.39 -13.87
C ASP A 26 0.13 2.47 -12.79
N CYS A 27 1.06 3.39 -12.91
CA CYS A 27 2.12 3.58 -11.92
C CYS A 27 1.68 4.48 -10.76
N GLY A 28 2.45 4.46 -9.70
CA GLY A 28 2.19 5.25 -8.49
C GLY A 28 1.90 4.38 -7.28
N ILE A 29 1.75 5.03 -6.15
CA ILE A 29 1.40 4.35 -4.90
C ILE A 29 -0.12 4.32 -4.79
N TYR A 30 -0.68 3.12 -4.81
CA TYR A 30 -2.12 2.92 -4.76
C TYR A 30 -2.63 3.01 -3.33
N SER A 31 -3.74 3.73 -3.15
CA SER A 31 -4.50 3.70 -1.92
C SER A 31 -5.99 3.70 -2.22
N PHE A 32 -6.77 3.15 -1.30
CA PHE A 32 -8.21 3.18 -1.39
C PHE A 32 -8.77 4.39 -0.66
N ARG A 33 -9.92 4.85 -1.12
CA ARG A 33 -10.61 5.99 -0.51
C ARG A 33 -11.18 5.65 0.86
N THR A 34 -11.63 4.40 1.04
CA THR A 34 -12.24 3.95 2.27
C THR A 34 -11.60 2.65 2.77
N ARG A 35 -11.74 2.41 4.07
CA ARG A 35 -11.29 1.18 4.69
C ARG A 35 -12.00 -0.05 4.10
N GLU A 36 -13.28 0.07 3.80
CA GLU A 36 -14.09 -1.03 3.27
C GLU A 36 -13.57 -1.49 1.90
N LEU A 37 -13.15 -0.56 1.06
CA LEU A 37 -12.57 -0.90 -0.24
C LEU A 37 -11.24 -1.62 -0.07
N ALA A 38 -10.41 -1.18 0.87
CA ALA A 38 -9.14 -1.83 1.17
C ALA A 38 -9.34 -3.24 1.74
N GLU A 39 -10.29 -3.40 2.64
CA GLU A 39 -10.64 -4.71 3.19
C GLU A 39 -11.19 -5.65 2.11
N GLY A 40 -11.93 -5.12 1.15
CA GLY A 40 -12.41 -5.89 0.02
C GLY A 40 -11.27 -6.46 -0.82
N LEU A 41 -10.22 -5.68 -1.04
CA LEU A 41 -9.02 -6.15 -1.72
C LEU A 41 -8.32 -7.24 -0.91
N TYR A 42 -8.19 -7.04 0.38
CA TYR A 42 -7.58 -8.01 1.28
C TYR A 42 -8.28 -9.37 1.22
N ARG A 43 -9.60 -9.37 1.20
CA ARG A 43 -10.39 -10.61 1.17
C ARG A 43 -10.28 -11.36 -0.15
N ARG A 44 -10.04 -10.65 -1.24
CA ARG A 44 -10.01 -11.23 -2.57
C ARG A 44 -8.61 -11.48 -3.09
N TYR A 45 -7.59 -10.97 -2.42
CA TYR A 45 -6.33 -10.78 -3.10
C TYR A 45 -5.11 -10.86 -2.19
N THR A 46 -4.13 -11.58 -2.67
CA THR A 46 -2.79 -11.59 -2.10
C THR A 46 -1.70 -11.42 -3.14
N GLY A 47 -2.09 -11.24 -4.36
CA GLY A 47 -1.13 -11.06 -5.44
C GLY A 47 -0.62 -9.64 -5.52
N VAL A 48 0.57 -9.48 -6.05
CA VAL A 48 1.14 -8.19 -6.39
C VAL A 48 0.55 -7.73 -7.71
N ARG A 49 -0.08 -6.56 -7.72
CA ARG A 49 -0.45 -5.93 -8.98
C ARG A 49 0.76 -5.23 -9.55
N HIS A 50 1.02 -5.52 -10.80
CA HIS A 50 2.08 -4.82 -11.51
C HIS A 50 1.64 -3.42 -11.89
N CYS A 51 2.56 -2.49 -11.84
CA CYS A 51 2.31 -1.12 -12.28
C CYS A 51 2.06 -1.01 -13.79
N TYR A 52 2.07 -2.10 -14.51
CA TYR A 52 1.88 -2.14 -15.97
C TYR A 52 0.46 -2.41 -16.42
N GLY A 53 -0.50 -2.37 -15.53
CA GLY A 53 -1.90 -2.58 -15.91
C GLY A 53 -2.23 -3.98 -16.39
N ARG A 54 -1.34 -4.93 -16.27
CA ARG A 54 -1.64 -6.31 -16.60
C ARG A 54 -2.52 -6.89 -15.51
N GLU A 55 -3.67 -7.40 -15.91
CA GLU A 55 -4.51 -8.15 -15.01
C GLU A 55 -3.75 -9.38 -14.54
N SER A 56 -3.53 -9.44 -13.24
CA SER A 56 -3.08 -10.67 -12.64
C SER A 56 -4.15 -11.73 -12.81
N PRO A 57 -3.79 -13.00 -13.02
CA PRO A 57 -4.77 -14.06 -12.89
C PRO A 57 -5.44 -13.98 -11.52
N GLU A 58 -6.58 -14.62 -11.36
CA GLU A 58 -7.40 -14.54 -10.16
C GLU A 58 -6.57 -14.49 -8.87
N PRO A 59 -6.91 -13.58 -7.94
CA PRO A 59 -6.14 -13.43 -6.71
C PRO A 59 -6.10 -14.74 -5.93
N ALA A 60 -4.89 -15.16 -5.57
CA ALA A 60 -4.72 -16.29 -4.70
C ALA A 60 -5.06 -15.90 -3.25
N PRO A 61 -5.67 -16.79 -2.45
CA PRO A 61 -5.88 -16.50 -1.04
C PRO A 61 -4.55 -16.32 -0.31
N PRO A 62 -4.50 -15.50 0.77
CA PRO A 62 -3.27 -15.34 1.54
C PRO A 62 -2.77 -16.68 2.06
N PRO A 63 -1.44 -16.93 2.03
CA PRO A 63 -0.90 -18.09 2.70
C PRO A 63 -1.33 -18.09 4.17
N PRO A 64 -1.79 -19.22 4.72
CA PRO A 64 -2.15 -19.28 6.13
C PRO A 64 -1.01 -18.80 7.03
N GLY A 65 -1.34 -17.97 8.02
CA GLY A 65 -0.37 -17.49 9.00
C GLY A 65 0.49 -16.31 8.56
N ARG A 66 0.32 -15.81 7.35
CA ARG A 66 1.07 -14.63 6.90
C ARG A 66 0.40 -13.35 7.42
N PRO A 67 1.11 -12.52 8.21
CA PRO A 67 0.55 -11.28 8.70
C PRO A 67 0.37 -10.26 7.57
N ILE A 68 -0.67 -9.45 7.70
CA ILE A 68 -0.96 -8.36 6.77
C ILE A 68 -1.14 -7.07 7.57
N ALA A 69 -0.61 -5.98 7.08
CA ALA A 69 -0.85 -4.67 7.63
C ALA A 69 -1.89 -3.93 6.79
N LEU A 70 -2.95 -3.48 7.44
CA LEU A 70 -3.94 -2.60 6.87
C LEU A 70 -3.84 -1.27 7.59
N GLY A 71 -3.87 -0.16 6.88
CA GLY A 71 -3.74 1.11 7.57
C GLY A 71 -4.12 2.32 6.75
N GLN A 72 -4.00 3.47 7.38
CA GLN A 72 -4.09 4.76 6.71
C GLN A 72 -2.72 5.25 6.33
N ALA A 73 -2.63 5.92 5.20
CA ALA A 73 -1.41 6.56 4.75
C ALA A 73 -1.67 8.02 4.41
N SER A 74 -0.69 8.85 4.72
CA SER A 74 -0.65 10.23 4.22
C SER A 74 -0.09 10.20 2.80
N LEU A 75 -0.73 10.92 1.89
CA LEU A 75 -0.34 10.98 0.49
C LEU A 75 -0.03 12.43 0.14
N TRP A 76 1.02 12.64 -0.67
CA TRP A 76 1.32 13.98 -1.15
C TRP A 76 2.11 13.95 -2.45
N GLY A 77 2.46 15.12 -2.93
CA GLY A 77 3.07 15.27 -4.25
C GLY A 77 2.02 15.21 -5.33
N ARG A 78 2.34 14.59 -6.44
CA ARG A 78 1.39 14.40 -7.53
C ARG A 78 0.40 13.31 -7.14
N ILE A 79 -0.88 13.63 -7.23
CA ILE A 79 -1.95 12.68 -6.86
C ILE A 79 -2.95 12.61 -8.01
N LEU A 80 -3.23 11.39 -8.45
CA LEU A 80 -4.30 11.11 -9.40
C LEU A 80 -5.49 10.55 -8.64
N VAL A 81 -6.62 11.24 -8.74
CA VAL A 81 -7.87 10.85 -8.06
C VAL A 81 -8.65 9.92 -8.97
N ARG A 82 -9.14 8.82 -8.41
CA ARG A 82 -9.98 7.83 -9.09
C ARG A 82 -11.19 7.50 -8.23
N ASP A 83 -12.15 6.77 -8.79
CA ASP A 83 -13.42 6.45 -8.12
C ASP A 83 -13.20 5.75 -6.78
N LYS A 84 -12.33 4.76 -6.74
CA LYS A 84 -12.11 3.92 -5.56
C LYS A 84 -10.92 4.34 -4.72
N GLY A 85 -10.14 5.29 -5.17
CA GLY A 85 -8.97 5.71 -4.42
C GLY A 85 -8.05 6.64 -5.19
N TYR A 86 -6.77 6.56 -4.87
CA TYR A 86 -5.75 7.49 -5.35
C TYR A 86 -4.52 6.75 -5.83
N ARG A 87 -3.80 7.36 -6.76
CA ARG A 87 -2.41 7.01 -7.05
C ARG A 87 -1.56 8.22 -6.69
N ALA A 88 -0.57 8.03 -5.83
CA ALA A 88 0.22 9.13 -5.29
C ALA A 88 1.70 9.01 -5.63
N GLN A 89 2.36 10.15 -5.58
CA GLN A 89 3.81 10.24 -5.75
C GLN A 89 4.55 9.84 -4.48
N PHE A 90 4.08 10.31 -3.34
CA PHE A 90 4.67 10.03 -2.04
C PHE A 90 3.62 9.55 -1.05
N ALA A 91 4.05 8.67 -0.15
CA ALA A 91 3.21 8.18 0.92
C ALA A 91 4.02 7.88 2.18
N TYR A 92 3.37 7.98 3.33
CA TYR A 92 3.92 7.51 4.60
C TYR A 92 2.80 6.95 5.46
N PRO A 93 3.05 5.87 6.22
CA PRO A 93 2.04 5.33 7.10
C PRO A 93 1.62 6.34 8.16
N TYR A 94 0.32 6.45 8.40
CA TYR A 94 -0.26 7.25 9.47
C TYR A 94 -0.59 6.40 10.69
N GLU A 95 -1.27 5.29 10.45
CA GLU A 95 -1.51 4.26 11.48
C GLU A 95 -1.66 2.90 10.80
N LEU A 96 -1.36 1.84 11.52
CA LEU A 96 -1.39 0.48 10.99
C LEU A 96 -2.19 -0.45 11.91
N PHE A 97 -2.92 -1.38 11.30
CA PHE A 97 -3.58 -2.50 11.97
C PHE A 97 -2.94 -3.78 11.46
N LEU A 98 -2.36 -4.53 12.37
CA LEU A 98 -1.69 -5.78 12.03
C LEU A 98 -2.67 -6.94 12.19
N ILE A 99 -2.96 -7.61 11.08
CA ILE A 99 -3.91 -8.72 11.02
C ILE A 99 -3.12 -10.01 10.93
N GLY A 100 -3.36 -10.92 11.88
CA GLY A 100 -2.65 -12.21 11.91
C GLY A 100 -1.21 -12.12 12.37
N GLY A 101 -0.81 -11.02 12.99
CA GLY A 101 0.54 -10.84 13.52
C GLY A 101 0.59 -10.95 15.03
N THR A 102 1.80 -10.75 15.57
CA THR A 102 2.07 -10.79 17.00
C THR A 102 2.30 -9.39 17.55
N GLU A 103 2.20 -9.25 18.87
CA GLU A 103 2.53 -7.99 19.53
C GLU A 103 4.00 -7.58 19.31
N GLN A 104 4.88 -8.56 19.19
CA GLN A 104 6.28 -8.26 18.90
C GLN A 104 6.44 -7.66 17.51
N MET A 105 5.73 -8.17 16.51
CA MET A 105 5.70 -7.58 15.17
C MET A 105 5.16 -6.16 15.21
N ALA A 106 4.10 -5.92 15.98
CA ALA A 106 3.54 -4.59 16.14
C ALA A 106 4.55 -3.62 16.76
N ARG A 107 5.29 -4.04 17.78
CA ARG A 107 6.36 -3.22 18.36
C ARG A 107 7.45 -2.88 17.35
N THR A 108 7.86 -3.86 16.57
CA THR A 108 8.87 -3.65 15.52
C THR A 108 8.40 -2.60 14.52
N LEU A 109 7.15 -2.68 14.07
CA LEU A 109 6.58 -1.71 13.15
C LEU A 109 6.48 -0.31 13.76
N ARG A 110 6.08 -0.21 15.04
CA ARG A 110 6.05 1.07 15.76
C ARG A 110 7.43 1.73 15.79
N GLN A 111 8.46 0.95 16.03
CA GLN A 111 9.84 1.45 16.04
C GLN A 111 10.32 1.85 14.66
N LEU A 112 10.01 1.04 13.64
CA LEU A 112 10.46 1.31 12.28
C LEU A 112 9.83 2.57 11.70
N TYR A 113 8.53 2.78 11.92
CA TYR A 113 7.79 3.84 11.25
C TYR A 113 7.40 5.00 12.18
N ALA A 114 7.55 4.84 13.47
CA ALA A 114 7.16 5.83 14.48
C ALA A 114 5.68 6.23 14.37
N VAL A 115 4.83 5.24 14.14
CA VAL A 115 3.37 5.40 14.03
C VAL A 115 2.66 4.42 14.97
N ASP A 116 1.38 4.68 15.23
CA ASP A 116 0.56 3.76 16.00
C ASP A 116 0.32 2.47 15.20
N VAL A 117 0.51 1.34 15.86
CA VAL A 117 0.27 0.03 15.30
C VAL A 117 -0.57 -0.77 16.28
N PHE A 118 -1.70 -1.27 15.81
CA PHE A 118 -2.64 -2.07 16.59
C PHE A 118 -2.59 -3.52 16.11
N ALA A 119 -2.45 -4.42 17.04
CA ALA A 119 -2.44 -5.85 16.73
C ALA A 119 -3.82 -6.49 16.88
#